data_be5e046cf3361406ec18fadf00cea1a5
#
_entry.id   be5e046cf3361406ec18fadf00cea1a5
#
_cell.length_a   1.000
_cell.length_b   1.000
_cell.length_c   1.000
_cell.angle_alpha   90.00
_cell.angle_beta   90.00
_cell.angle_gamma   90.00
#
_symmetry.space_group_name_H-M   'P 1'
#
loop_
_entity.id
_entity.type
_entity.pdbx_description
1 polymer ?
#
loop_
_entity_poly.entity_id
_entity_poly.type
_entity_poly.pdbx_seq_one_letter_code
_entity_poly.pdbx_strand_id
1 'polypeptide(L)'
;MTRPSNAREFDIIVFGATSFVGKLTAQYLVDAHPELAIAVAGRNESKLQELAHTSGIKLPILVADASRIDELRELTARAKVLISTVGPYTYFGDKVVEACVDNGTHYVDLCGEALFIRRNIDKWHESAQATGAKIVHSCGFDSVPSDMGMFHLHQVSQTAFSKVTMAVEFLSGGLSGGTIDSMRAVSADAKKMEKGGAILHSPYTLSPNHKLEPDLGEQKDLEVSFDSLTQQWTGPFFMAMFNTRIVRRSNTLSGYAYGDKLHYREAMTTGKGLLGRIKAHALFAVTALGFAVVMNKRLARFLPKPGEGPKKLDDGGFRITHYGLSTTGAVHSTTVTAHGDPGYRVTSMMLGEAAVVLATEPAGMPEVSGGILTPATALGAPYLEALNAHGMKFT
;
A
#
# COMPACT_ATOMS: atom_id res chain seq x y z
N MET A 1 7.86 -4.77 36.86
CA MET A 1 9.03 -4.21 36.16
C MET A 1 8.61 -2.85 35.61
N THR A 2 9.19 -1.77 36.13
CA THR A 2 8.96 -0.41 35.66
C THR A 2 9.63 -0.24 34.31
N ARG A 3 8.88 0.13 33.26
CA ARG A 3 9.43 0.49 31.93
C ARG A 3 10.44 1.65 32.12
N PRO A 4 11.57 1.66 31.38
CA PRO A 4 12.50 2.80 31.41
C PRO A 4 11.77 4.08 31.00
N SER A 5 12.17 5.23 31.57
CA SER A 5 11.50 6.53 31.41
C SER A 5 11.40 7.08 29.98
N ASN A 6 11.93 6.37 28.98
CA ASN A 6 11.88 6.70 27.54
C ASN A 6 11.06 5.68 26.72
N ALA A 7 10.36 4.72 27.34
CA ALA A 7 9.59 3.71 26.62
C ALA A 7 8.22 4.28 26.24
N ARG A 8 7.85 4.20 24.95
CA ARG A 8 6.51 4.53 24.48
C ARG A 8 5.47 3.69 25.22
N GLU A 9 4.29 4.27 25.49
CA GLU A 9 3.21 3.59 26.23
C GLU A 9 2.63 2.41 25.45
N PHE A 10 2.51 2.60 24.11
CA PHE A 10 1.97 1.60 23.18
C PHE A 10 3.01 1.19 22.16
N ASP A 11 2.97 -0.07 21.77
CA ASP A 11 3.72 -0.55 20.62
C ASP A 11 3.03 -0.06 19.32
N ILE A 12 1.69 -0.17 19.27
CA ILE A 12 0.91 0.21 18.09
C ILE A 12 -0.35 0.98 18.51
N ILE A 13 -0.63 2.10 17.82
CA ILE A 13 -1.93 2.77 17.88
C ILE A 13 -2.63 2.65 16.52
N VAL A 14 -3.87 2.13 16.50
CA VAL A 14 -4.71 2.08 15.30
C VAL A 14 -5.58 3.34 15.25
N PHE A 15 -5.19 4.33 14.46
CA PHE A 15 -5.90 5.58 14.26
C PHE A 15 -6.92 5.47 13.12
N GLY A 16 -8.18 5.79 13.39
CA GLY A 16 -9.29 5.50 12.48
C GLY A 16 -9.91 4.12 12.72
N ALA A 17 -9.75 3.55 13.90
CA ALA A 17 -10.22 2.22 14.27
C ALA A 17 -11.74 2.00 14.05
N THR A 18 -12.55 3.05 13.94
CA THR A 18 -13.98 2.96 13.63
C THR A 18 -14.28 2.78 12.13
N SER A 19 -13.27 2.90 11.24
CA SER A 19 -13.42 2.56 9.82
C SER A 19 -13.55 1.03 9.64
N PHE A 20 -14.03 0.58 8.48
CA PHE A 20 -14.20 -0.85 8.23
C PHE A 20 -12.85 -1.60 8.32
N VAL A 21 -11.81 -1.12 7.62
CA VAL A 21 -10.47 -1.71 7.68
C VAL A 21 -9.83 -1.52 9.05
N GLY A 22 -10.02 -0.35 9.69
CA GLY A 22 -9.49 -0.09 11.03
C GLY A 22 -9.98 -1.07 12.08
N LYS A 23 -11.27 -1.44 12.04
CA LYS A 23 -11.85 -2.49 12.90
C LYS A 23 -11.19 -3.84 12.66
N LEU A 24 -11.07 -4.24 11.39
CA LEU A 24 -10.46 -5.51 11.02
C LEU A 24 -8.99 -5.57 11.42
N THR A 25 -8.24 -4.47 11.23
CA THR A 25 -6.83 -4.39 11.62
C THR A 25 -6.66 -4.46 13.13
N ALA A 26 -7.49 -3.74 13.90
CA ALA A 26 -7.45 -3.81 15.36
C ALA A 26 -7.77 -5.23 15.86
N GLN A 27 -8.79 -5.88 15.29
CA GLN A 27 -9.13 -7.26 15.63
C GLN A 27 -7.98 -8.21 15.28
N TYR A 28 -7.44 -8.10 14.06
CA TYR A 28 -6.31 -8.92 13.62
C TYR A 28 -5.12 -8.84 14.58
N LEU A 29 -4.75 -7.62 14.98
CA LEU A 29 -3.62 -7.41 15.90
C LEU A 29 -3.86 -8.03 17.27
N VAL A 30 -5.06 -7.93 17.82
CA VAL A 30 -5.41 -8.56 19.11
C VAL A 30 -5.34 -10.08 19.03
N ASP A 31 -5.81 -10.66 17.92
CA ASP A 31 -5.88 -12.10 17.75
C ASP A 31 -4.51 -12.72 17.45
N ALA A 32 -3.71 -12.04 16.61
CA ALA A 32 -2.42 -12.55 16.15
C ALA A 32 -1.23 -12.16 17.06
N HIS A 33 -1.31 -11.01 17.74
CA HIS A 33 -0.22 -10.43 18.53
C HIS A 33 -0.68 -9.95 19.91
N PRO A 34 -1.25 -10.83 20.75
CA PRO A 34 -1.77 -10.47 22.07
C PRO A 34 -0.70 -9.98 23.06
N GLU A 35 0.58 -10.18 22.76
CA GLU A 35 1.72 -9.74 23.54
C GLU A 35 2.02 -8.25 23.41
N LEU A 36 1.53 -7.60 22.33
CA LEU A 36 1.82 -6.20 22.06
C LEU A 36 0.88 -5.26 22.81
N ALA A 37 1.42 -4.11 23.23
CA ALA A 37 0.65 -3.02 23.82
C ALA A 37 -0.04 -2.21 22.71
N ILE A 38 -1.32 -2.50 22.45
CA ILE A 38 -2.12 -1.91 21.37
C ILE A 38 -3.15 -0.94 21.96
N ALA A 39 -3.41 0.16 21.25
CA ALA A 39 -4.53 1.07 21.53
C ALA A 39 -5.30 1.38 20.23
N VAL A 40 -6.56 1.79 20.38
CA VAL A 40 -7.40 2.27 19.28
C VAL A 40 -7.64 3.77 19.41
N ALA A 41 -7.64 4.49 18.29
CA ALA A 41 -7.80 5.94 18.31
C ALA A 41 -8.74 6.42 17.19
N GLY A 42 -9.34 7.60 17.43
CA GLY A 42 -10.20 8.29 16.47
C GLY A 42 -10.88 9.50 17.10
N ARG A 43 -11.62 10.27 16.30
CA ARG A 43 -12.23 11.53 16.75
C ARG A 43 -13.52 11.38 17.58
N ASN A 44 -14.16 10.23 17.55
CA ASN A 44 -15.46 10.01 18.17
C ASN A 44 -15.36 8.91 19.22
N GLU A 45 -15.30 9.32 20.48
CA GLU A 45 -15.16 8.44 21.63
C GLU A 45 -16.32 7.43 21.74
N SER A 46 -17.57 7.88 21.55
CA SER A 46 -18.75 7.01 21.65
C SER A 46 -18.69 5.87 20.61
N LYS A 47 -18.23 6.14 19.39
CA LYS A 47 -18.04 5.10 18.36
C LYS A 47 -16.90 4.15 18.69
N LEU A 48 -15.84 4.62 19.35
CA LEU A 48 -14.74 3.77 19.82
C LEU A 48 -15.21 2.87 20.97
N GLN A 49 -16.01 3.39 21.91
CA GLN A 49 -16.64 2.61 22.97
C GLN A 49 -17.61 1.57 22.40
N GLU A 50 -18.44 1.93 21.40
CA GLU A 50 -19.30 1.01 20.68
C GLU A 50 -18.50 -0.10 19.99
N LEU A 51 -17.37 0.25 19.35
CA LEU A 51 -16.46 -0.73 18.77
C LEU A 51 -15.96 -1.72 19.82
N ALA A 52 -15.46 -1.23 20.95
CA ALA A 52 -14.98 -2.07 22.05
C ALA A 52 -16.09 -3.01 22.58
N HIS A 53 -17.31 -2.52 22.69
CA HIS A 53 -18.45 -3.30 23.17
C HIS A 53 -18.90 -4.36 22.16
N THR A 54 -19.00 -4.02 20.86
CA THR A 54 -19.55 -4.90 19.82
C THR A 54 -18.59 -5.95 19.31
N SER A 55 -17.28 -5.64 19.27
CA SER A 55 -16.23 -6.56 18.82
C SER A 55 -15.60 -7.38 19.95
N GLY A 56 -15.89 -7.05 21.21
CA GLY A 56 -15.23 -7.65 22.38
C GLY A 56 -13.76 -7.22 22.55
N ILE A 57 -13.28 -6.28 21.75
CA ILE A 57 -11.90 -5.75 21.80
C ILE A 57 -11.78 -4.83 23.03
N LYS A 58 -11.04 -5.29 24.05
CA LYS A 58 -10.76 -4.50 25.26
C LYS A 58 -9.42 -3.79 25.12
N LEU A 59 -9.35 -2.78 24.28
CA LEU A 59 -8.16 -1.95 24.09
C LEU A 59 -8.35 -0.56 24.70
N PRO A 60 -7.27 0.10 25.15
CA PRO A 60 -7.27 1.51 25.51
C PRO A 60 -7.81 2.38 24.36
N ILE A 61 -8.67 3.33 24.69
CA ILE A 61 -9.30 4.25 23.74
C ILE A 61 -8.63 5.61 23.89
N LEU A 62 -8.21 6.18 22.75
CA LEU A 62 -7.59 7.48 22.66
C LEU A 62 -8.41 8.36 21.70
N VAL A 63 -8.61 9.62 22.07
CA VAL A 63 -9.37 10.56 21.25
C VAL A 63 -8.42 11.55 20.59
N ALA A 64 -8.47 11.66 19.26
CA ALA A 64 -7.74 12.67 18.51
C ALA A 64 -8.44 12.94 17.18
N ASP A 65 -8.43 14.20 16.73
CA ASP A 65 -8.95 14.62 15.43
C ASP A 65 -7.80 14.84 14.44
N ALA A 66 -7.91 14.27 13.24
CA ALA A 66 -6.91 14.39 12.17
C ALA A 66 -6.69 15.84 11.70
N SER A 67 -7.58 16.76 12.03
CA SER A 67 -7.45 18.20 11.73
C SER A 67 -6.66 18.98 12.78
N ARG A 68 -6.37 18.40 13.94
CA ARG A 68 -5.76 19.08 15.11
C ARG A 68 -4.37 18.55 15.40
N ILE A 69 -3.37 19.30 14.95
CA ILE A 69 -1.96 18.88 15.03
C ILE A 69 -1.49 18.62 16.48
N ASP A 70 -1.95 19.41 17.45
CA ASP A 70 -1.53 19.25 18.84
C ASP A 70 -2.04 17.93 19.43
N GLU A 71 -3.31 17.55 19.17
CA GLU A 71 -3.87 16.26 19.58
C GLU A 71 -3.12 15.09 18.91
N LEU A 72 -2.74 15.26 17.63
CA LEU A 72 -1.96 14.26 16.91
C LEU A 72 -0.54 14.11 17.47
N ARG A 73 0.12 15.21 17.85
CA ARG A 73 1.45 15.17 18.50
C ARG A 73 1.39 14.45 19.84
N GLU A 74 0.36 14.74 20.65
CA GLU A 74 0.14 14.01 21.90
C GLU A 74 -0.11 12.52 21.66
N LEU A 75 -0.93 12.18 20.65
CA LEU A 75 -1.22 10.80 20.29
C LEU A 75 0.03 10.04 19.84
N THR A 76 0.77 10.61 18.87
CA THR A 76 1.94 9.96 18.26
C THR A 76 3.11 9.85 19.24
N ALA A 77 3.25 10.78 20.21
CA ALA A 77 4.26 10.70 21.27
C ALA A 77 4.11 9.44 22.13
N ARG A 78 2.95 8.80 22.17
CA ARG A 78 2.65 7.64 23.03
C ARG A 78 2.91 6.29 22.36
N ALA A 79 3.15 6.24 21.03
CA ALA A 79 3.30 4.99 20.30
C ALA A 79 4.66 4.85 19.62
N LYS A 80 5.13 3.60 19.45
CA LYS A 80 6.24 3.31 18.54
C LYS A 80 5.78 3.43 17.08
N VAL A 81 4.57 2.91 16.77
CA VAL A 81 3.99 2.89 15.43
C VAL A 81 2.56 3.40 15.47
N LEU A 82 2.21 4.28 14.53
CA LEU A 82 0.85 4.68 14.24
C LEU A 82 0.38 4.02 12.94
N ILE A 83 -0.68 3.23 12.99
CA ILE A 83 -1.44 2.79 11.82
C ILE A 83 -2.49 3.84 11.52
N SER A 84 -2.56 4.36 10.29
CA SER A 84 -3.62 5.26 9.88
C SER A 84 -4.55 4.62 8.85
N THR A 85 -5.84 4.55 9.20
CA THR A 85 -6.93 4.17 8.29
C THR A 85 -7.90 5.33 8.04
N VAL A 86 -7.42 6.57 8.28
CA VAL A 86 -8.20 7.81 8.13
C VAL A 86 -8.02 8.34 6.71
N GLY A 87 -8.87 7.92 5.80
CA GLY A 87 -8.89 8.39 4.41
C GLY A 87 -10.08 9.31 4.10
N PRO A 88 -10.11 9.99 2.91
CA PRO A 88 -9.01 10.12 1.95
C PRO A 88 -7.79 10.84 2.53
N TYR A 89 -6.60 10.30 2.28
CA TYR A 89 -5.35 10.80 2.86
C TYR A 89 -4.99 12.20 2.36
N THR A 90 -5.34 12.54 1.12
CA THR A 90 -5.23 13.89 0.55
C THR A 90 -5.86 14.97 1.43
N TYR A 91 -6.90 14.64 2.23
CA TYR A 91 -7.59 15.60 3.07
C TYR A 91 -7.21 15.51 4.55
N PHE A 92 -6.84 14.34 5.03
CA PHE A 92 -6.66 14.08 6.45
C PHE A 92 -5.27 13.57 6.84
N GLY A 93 -4.42 13.20 5.87
CA GLY A 93 -3.15 12.52 6.13
C GLY A 93 -2.00 13.45 6.49
N ASP A 94 -1.91 14.67 5.92
CA ASP A 94 -0.72 15.51 6.00
C ASP A 94 -0.29 15.80 7.45
N LYS A 95 -1.23 16.20 8.32
CA LYS A 95 -0.93 16.48 9.75
C LYS A 95 -0.61 15.23 10.55
N VAL A 96 -1.16 14.08 10.16
CA VAL A 96 -0.86 12.81 10.84
C VAL A 96 0.59 12.40 10.57
N VAL A 97 1.03 12.52 9.31
CA VAL A 97 2.43 12.28 8.93
C VAL A 97 3.36 13.29 9.60
N GLU A 98 3.00 14.58 9.61
CA GLU A 98 3.74 15.65 10.32
C GLU A 98 3.97 15.28 11.79
N ALA A 99 2.93 14.92 12.52
CA ALA A 99 3.03 14.56 13.93
C ALA A 99 3.90 13.31 14.18
N CYS A 100 3.83 12.32 13.28
CA CYS A 100 4.68 11.14 13.35
C CYS A 100 6.15 11.51 13.14
N VAL A 101 6.44 12.35 12.15
CA VAL A 101 7.80 12.85 11.87
C VAL A 101 8.34 13.65 13.06
N ASP A 102 7.55 14.58 13.60
CA ASP A 102 7.96 15.43 14.74
C ASP A 102 8.35 14.60 15.97
N ASN A 103 7.68 13.48 16.21
CA ASN A 103 7.91 12.63 17.38
C ASN A 103 8.83 11.42 17.12
N GLY A 104 9.35 11.24 15.91
CA GLY A 104 10.10 10.04 15.55
C GLY A 104 9.26 8.76 15.65
N THR A 105 7.94 8.86 15.50
CA THR A 105 7.01 7.74 15.54
C THR A 105 6.90 7.12 14.14
N HIS A 106 7.01 5.81 14.05
CA HIS A 106 6.81 5.13 12.76
C HIS A 106 5.34 5.20 12.32
N TYR A 107 5.12 5.13 11.03
CA TYR A 107 3.79 5.28 10.43
C TYR A 107 3.57 4.27 9.33
N VAL A 108 2.39 3.67 9.29
CA VAL A 108 1.92 2.83 8.18
C VAL A 108 0.49 3.20 7.79
N ASP A 109 0.19 3.10 6.50
CA ASP A 109 -1.15 3.28 5.94
C ASP A 109 -1.42 2.33 4.76
N LEU A 110 -2.62 2.43 4.20
CA LEU A 110 -3.05 1.73 2.98
C LEU A 110 -3.34 2.71 1.84
N CYS A 111 -2.55 3.77 1.73
CA CYS A 111 -2.77 4.87 0.81
C CYS A 111 -2.48 4.47 -0.64
N GLY A 112 -3.44 4.75 -1.55
CA GLY A 112 -3.29 4.67 -3.01
C GLY A 112 -3.27 6.05 -3.69
N GLU A 113 -2.85 7.12 -3.00
CA GLU A 113 -2.96 8.51 -3.44
C GLU A 113 -1.57 9.10 -3.75
N ALA A 114 -1.09 8.90 -5.00
CA ALA A 114 0.29 9.23 -5.40
C ALA A 114 0.66 10.71 -5.14
N LEU A 115 -0.27 11.66 -5.30
CA LEU A 115 -0.02 13.08 -5.05
C LEU A 115 0.18 13.41 -3.57
N PHE A 116 -0.57 12.73 -2.69
CA PHE A 116 -0.36 12.84 -1.25
C PHE A 116 1.03 12.32 -0.85
N ILE A 117 1.40 11.13 -1.34
CA ILE A 117 2.72 10.56 -1.05
C ILE A 117 3.83 11.46 -1.62
N ARG A 118 3.65 12.02 -2.83
CA ARG A 118 4.61 12.96 -3.42
C ARG A 118 4.83 14.17 -2.53
N ARG A 119 3.75 14.80 -2.02
CA ARG A 119 3.85 15.93 -1.07
C ARG A 119 4.60 15.54 0.20
N ASN A 120 4.34 14.36 0.75
CA ASN A 120 5.05 13.88 1.94
C ASN A 120 6.54 13.63 1.66
N ILE A 121 6.89 13.11 0.48
CA ILE A 121 8.29 12.96 0.07
C ILE A 121 8.97 14.33 0.03
N ASP A 122 8.37 15.31 -0.63
CA ASP A 122 8.94 16.64 -0.80
C ASP A 122 9.09 17.40 0.52
N LYS A 123 8.13 17.21 1.44
CA LYS A 123 8.07 17.98 2.69
C LYS A 123 8.79 17.32 3.85
N TRP A 124 8.72 16.01 3.96
CA TRP A 124 9.04 15.32 5.19
C TRP A 124 10.15 14.27 5.11
N HIS A 125 10.64 13.93 3.89
CA HIS A 125 11.61 12.84 3.76
C HIS A 125 12.87 13.06 4.60
N GLU A 126 13.48 14.23 4.47
CA GLU A 126 14.71 14.59 5.21
C GLU A 126 14.47 14.70 6.71
N SER A 127 13.37 15.34 7.12
CA SER A 127 13.01 15.44 8.55
C SER A 127 12.74 14.08 9.17
N ALA A 128 12.08 13.18 8.44
CA ALA A 128 11.84 11.82 8.91
C ALA A 128 13.15 11.00 9.02
N GLN A 129 14.13 11.24 8.13
CA GLN A 129 15.47 10.67 8.29
C GLN A 129 16.17 11.19 9.55
N ALA A 130 16.06 12.49 9.82
CA ALA A 130 16.68 13.13 10.98
C ALA A 130 16.07 12.66 12.31
N THR A 131 14.77 12.40 12.38
CA THR A 131 14.08 11.93 13.59
C THR A 131 14.07 10.41 13.74
N GLY A 132 14.48 9.66 12.71
CA GLY A 132 14.41 8.21 12.67
C GLY A 132 13.01 7.65 12.36
N ALA A 133 12.03 8.50 12.04
CA ALA A 133 10.69 8.06 11.70
C ALA A 133 10.68 7.32 10.35
N LYS A 134 10.24 6.07 10.34
CA LYS A 134 9.96 5.30 9.12
C LYS A 134 8.49 5.52 8.76
N ILE A 135 8.23 6.29 7.70
CA ILE A 135 6.90 6.58 7.19
C ILE A 135 6.66 5.69 5.98
N VAL A 136 5.87 4.64 6.14
CA VAL A 136 5.68 3.60 5.12
C VAL A 136 4.25 3.67 4.60
N HIS A 137 4.09 4.23 3.40
CA HIS A 137 2.82 4.28 2.72
C HIS A 137 2.49 2.96 2.00
N SER A 138 1.21 2.73 1.73
CA SER A 138 0.73 1.67 0.83
C SER A 138 0.95 0.24 1.33
N CYS A 139 0.78 0.01 2.64
CA CYS A 139 0.92 -1.30 3.29
C CYS A 139 -0.35 -2.18 3.16
N GLY A 140 -1.11 -2.06 2.07
CA GLY A 140 -2.30 -2.85 1.78
C GLY A 140 -2.19 -3.61 0.45
N PHE A 141 -3.27 -4.28 0.06
CA PHE A 141 -3.35 -5.03 -1.21
C PHE A 141 -3.02 -4.16 -2.43
N ASP A 142 -3.27 -2.89 -2.36
CA ASP A 142 -3.00 -1.96 -3.45
C ASP A 142 -1.55 -2.06 -3.93
N SER A 143 -0.57 -2.24 -3.04
CA SER A 143 0.84 -2.24 -3.43
C SER A 143 1.71 -3.34 -2.83
N VAL A 144 1.33 -3.94 -1.70
CA VAL A 144 2.18 -4.96 -1.05
C VAL A 144 2.46 -6.17 -1.95
N PRO A 145 1.49 -6.76 -2.67
CA PRO A 145 1.80 -7.86 -3.58
C PRO A 145 2.75 -7.47 -4.71
N SER A 146 2.65 -6.23 -5.21
CA SER A 146 3.52 -5.70 -6.26
C SER A 146 4.94 -5.46 -5.75
N ASP A 147 5.08 -4.72 -4.66
CA ASP A 147 6.36 -4.27 -4.12
C ASP A 147 7.13 -5.41 -3.46
N MET A 148 6.47 -6.17 -2.58
CA MET A 148 7.08 -7.33 -1.92
C MET A 148 7.26 -8.52 -2.87
N GLY A 149 6.41 -8.67 -3.89
CA GLY A 149 6.60 -9.67 -4.93
C GLY A 149 7.82 -9.38 -5.81
N MET A 150 8.06 -8.11 -6.16
CA MET A 150 9.27 -7.69 -6.86
C MET A 150 10.52 -7.84 -5.99
N PHE A 151 10.42 -7.46 -4.70
CA PHE A 151 11.49 -7.69 -3.72
C PHE A 151 11.85 -9.18 -3.62
N HIS A 152 10.85 -10.05 -3.50
CA HIS A 152 11.05 -11.49 -3.43
C HIS A 152 11.68 -12.05 -4.71
N LEU A 153 11.20 -11.63 -5.89
CA LEU A 153 11.78 -12.03 -7.17
C LEU A 153 13.28 -11.69 -7.23
N HIS A 154 13.65 -10.48 -6.83
CA HIS A 154 15.05 -10.07 -6.78
C HIS A 154 15.84 -10.88 -5.75
N GLN A 155 15.28 -11.10 -4.56
CA GLN A 155 15.91 -11.83 -3.46
C GLN A 155 16.25 -13.27 -3.85
N VAL A 156 15.34 -13.99 -4.54
CA VAL A 156 15.59 -15.41 -4.91
C VAL A 156 16.44 -15.56 -6.17
N SER A 157 16.35 -14.60 -7.09
CA SER A 157 17.10 -14.67 -8.37
C SER A 157 18.50 -14.10 -8.28
N GLN A 158 18.77 -13.23 -7.30
CA GLN A 158 20.04 -12.53 -7.08
C GLN A 158 20.59 -11.85 -8.36
N THR A 159 19.67 -11.27 -9.16
CA THR A 159 20.02 -10.63 -10.43
C THR A 159 19.22 -9.35 -10.66
N ALA A 160 19.74 -8.47 -11.51
CA ALA A 160 19.01 -7.32 -12.02
C ALA A 160 18.17 -7.71 -13.26
N PHE A 161 17.09 -6.97 -13.51
CA PHE A 161 16.14 -7.23 -14.58
C PHE A 161 16.11 -6.09 -15.60
N SER A 162 15.99 -6.44 -16.87
CA SER A 162 15.70 -5.50 -17.96
C SER A 162 14.19 -5.28 -18.13
N LYS A 163 13.38 -6.31 -17.85
CA LYS A 163 11.94 -6.27 -17.95
C LYS A 163 11.30 -7.13 -16.87
N VAL A 164 10.25 -6.63 -16.21
CA VAL A 164 9.38 -7.41 -15.33
C VAL A 164 7.93 -7.14 -15.69
N THR A 165 7.15 -8.21 -15.84
CA THR A 165 5.70 -8.17 -15.95
C THR A 165 5.10 -8.84 -14.71
N MET A 166 4.43 -8.06 -13.87
CA MET A 166 3.54 -8.56 -12.84
C MET A 166 2.21 -8.94 -13.47
N ALA A 167 1.90 -10.21 -13.47
CA ALA A 167 0.71 -10.78 -14.08
C ALA A 167 -0.33 -11.15 -13.02
N VAL A 168 -1.48 -10.49 -13.02
CA VAL A 168 -2.63 -10.88 -12.21
C VAL A 168 -3.33 -12.03 -12.93
N GLU A 169 -3.18 -13.24 -12.41
CA GLU A 169 -3.74 -14.46 -13.01
C GLU A 169 -5.12 -14.78 -12.43
N PHE A 170 -5.34 -14.43 -11.18
CA PHE A 170 -6.62 -14.56 -10.48
C PHE A 170 -6.77 -13.43 -9.48
N LEU A 171 -7.95 -12.83 -9.44
CA LEU A 171 -8.34 -11.84 -8.45
C LEU A 171 -9.85 -11.95 -8.20
N SER A 172 -10.22 -12.20 -6.97
CA SER A 172 -11.60 -12.20 -6.52
C SER A 172 -11.76 -11.15 -5.44
N GLY A 173 -12.60 -10.19 -5.67
CA GLY A 173 -12.87 -9.05 -4.79
C GLY A 173 -13.33 -7.85 -5.62
N GLY A 174 -13.88 -6.85 -4.96
CA GLY A 174 -14.39 -5.62 -5.58
C GLY A 174 -13.60 -4.39 -5.13
N LEU A 175 -13.87 -3.27 -5.81
CA LEU A 175 -13.39 -1.97 -5.36
C LEU A 175 -14.04 -1.59 -4.03
N SER A 176 -13.25 -1.19 -3.05
CA SER A 176 -13.76 -0.66 -1.79
C SER A 176 -14.33 0.75 -1.96
N GLY A 177 -15.28 1.13 -1.10
CA GLY A 177 -15.76 2.51 -1.06
C GLY A 177 -14.64 3.52 -0.77
N GLY A 178 -13.64 3.13 0.02
CA GLY A 178 -12.44 3.92 0.27
C GLY A 178 -11.60 4.14 -0.99
N THR A 179 -11.38 3.11 -1.79
CA THR A 179 -10.66 3.21 -3.07
C THR A 179 -11.36 4.17 -4.04
N ILE A 180 -12.69 4.12 -4.11
CA ILE A 180 -13.50 5.00 -4.94
C ILE A 180 -13.35 6.47 -4.51
N ASP A 181 -13.40 6.74 -3.20
CA ASP A 181 -13.24 8.09 -2.67
C ASP A 181 -11.82 8.61 -2.86
N SER A 182 -10.78 7.79 -2.67
CA SER A 182 -9.39 8.13 -2.95
C SER A 182 -9.17 8.49 -4.43
N MET A 183 -9.73 7.72 -5.37
CA MET A 183 -9.64 8.03 -6.81
C MET A 183 -10.23 9.42 -7.14
N ARG A 184 -11.34 9.78 -6.50
CA ARG A 184 -11.96 11.10 -6.65
C ARG A 184 -11.13 12.20 -6.01
N ALA A 185 -10.61 11.95 -4.80
CA ALA A 185 -9.74 12.88 -4.09
C ALA A 185 -8.49 13.21 -4.92
N VAL A 186 -7.82 12.18 -5.45
CA VAL A 186 -6.64 12.33 -6.34
C VAL A 186 -7.00 13.13 -7.59
N SER A 187 -8.12 12.82 -8.25
CA SER A 187 -8.56 13.58 -9.44
C SER A 187 -8.88 15.05 -9.13
N ALA A 188 -9.48 15.32 -7.97
CA ALA A 188 -9.77 16.68 -7.54
C ALA A 188 -8.49 17.45 -7.16
N ASP A 189 -7.55 16.79 -6.51
CA ASP A 189 -6.25 17.34 -6.11
C ASP A 189 -5.38 17.66 -7.33
N ALA A 190 -5.30 16.75 -8.30
CA ALA A 190 -4.58 16.95 -9.56
C ALA A 190 -5.06 18.20 -10.34
N LYS A 191 -6.36 18.51 -10.27
CA LYS A 191 -6.93 19.72 -10.91
C LYS A 191 -6.55 21.02 -10.20
N LYS A 192 -6.20 20.96 -8.91
CA LYS A 192 -5.81 22.13 -8.11
C LYS A 192 -4.31 22.42 -8.16
N MET A 193 -3.50 21.39 -8.42
CA MET A 193 -2.05 21.50 -8.48
C MET A 193 -1.61 21.98 -9.87
N GLU A 194 -0.65 22.91 -9.90
CA GLU A 194 0.04 23.25 -11.14
C GLU A 194 0.71 22.00 -11.71
N LYS A 195 0.41 21.68 -12.98
CA LYS A 195 0.88 20.45 -13.65
C LYS A 195 0.51 19.12 -12.92
N GLY A 196 -0.50 19.14 -12.03
CA GLY A 196 -0.89 17.97 -11.25
C GLY A 196 -1.21 16.73 -12.09
N GLY A 197 -1.84 16.93 -13.27
CA GLY A 197 -2.05 15.86 -14.23
C GLY A 197 -0.75 15.26 -14.78
N ALA A 198 0.22 16.08 -15.15
CA ALA A 198 1.51 15.63 -15.65
C ALA A 198 2.30 14.88 -14.55
N ILE A 199 2.26 15.40 -13.32
CA ILE A 199 2.86 14.73 -12.15
C ILE A 199 2.21 13.36 -11.96
N LEU A 200 0.89 13.26 -11.94
CA LEU A 200 0.16 12.02 -11.73
C LEU A 200 0.47 10.96 -12.82
N HIS A 201 0.64 11.40 -14.07
CA HIS A 201 0.96 10.51 -15.20
C HIS A 201 2.44 10.13 -15.30
N SER A 202 3.33 10.84 -14.60
CA SER A 202 4.75 10.49 -14.62
C SER A 202 4.98 9.08 -14.03
N PRO A 203 5.72 8.21 -14.71
CA PRO A 203 6.05 6.89 -14.17
C PRO A 203 6.94 6.95 -12.93
N TYR A 204 7.64 8.06 -12.73
CA TYR A 204 8.58 8.28 -11.62
C TYR A 204 8.10 9.34 -10.62
N THR A 205 6.79 9.56 -10.52
CA THR A 205 6.19 10.55 -9.61
C THR A 205 6.68 10.42 -8.17
N LEU A 206 6.95 9.22 -7.70
CA LEU A 206 7.39 8.97 -6.33
C LEU A 206 8.90 8.86 -6.16
N SER A 207 9.67 9.00 -7.23
CA SER A 207 11.15 8.96 -7.14
C SER A 207 11.70 10.22 -6.49
N PRO A 208 12.83 10.10 -5.74
CA PRO A 208 13.45 11.24 -5.06
C PRO A 208 13.86 12.36 -6.03
N ASN A 209 14.43 11.98 -7.18
CA ASN A 209 14.87 12.93 -8.19
C ASN A 209 14.53 12.42 -9.60
N HIS A 210 13.49 13.02 -10.20
CA HIS A 210 13.03 12.67 -11.56
C HIS A 210 14.10 12.84 -12.65
N LYS A 211 15.07 13.74 -12.46
CA LYS A 211 16.11 14.02 -13.45
C LYS A 211 17.17 12.92 -13.53
N LEU A 212 17.28 12.12 -12.49
CA LEU A 212 18.21 11.00 -12.43
C LEU A 212 17.58 9.68 -12.91
N GLU A 213 16.27 9.67 -13.10
CA GLU A 213 15.58 8.47 -13.57
C GLU A 213 15.85 8.21 -15.06
N PRO A 214 15.93 6.93 -15.46
CA PRO A 214 16.19 6.59 -16.84
C PRO A 214 15.01 6.98 -17.75
N ASP A 215 15.33 7.52 -18.92
CA ASP A 215 14.34 7.70 -20.00
C ASP A 215 14.10 6.35 -20.68
N LEU A 216 13.04 5.67 -20.34
CA LEU A 216 12.63 4.40 -20.93
C LEU A 216 11.48 4.56 -21.95
N GLY A 217 11.23 5.80 -22.41
CA GLY A 217 10.12 6.12 -23.29
C GLY A 217 8.76 6.08 -22.58
N GLU A 218 7.69 5.98 -23.37
CA GLU A 218 6.33 5.93 -22.84
C GLU A 218 6.09 4.61 -22.09
N GLN A 219 5.71 4.69 -20.82
CA GLN A 219 5.37 3.54 -19.99
C GLN A 219 3.87 3.54 -19.69
N LYS A 220 3.13 2.74 -20.45
CA LYS A 220 1.66 2.66 -20.34
C LYS A 220 1.24 1.70 -19.23
N ASP A 221 0.50 2.22 -18.26
CA ASP A 221 -0.05 1.40 -17.17
C ASP A 221 -1.33 0.63 -17.60
N LEU A 222 -2.10 1.21 -18.51
CA LEU A 222 -3.37 0.63 -18.99
C LEU A 222 -3.31 0.40 -20.49
N GLU A 223 -2.96 -0.82 -20.89
CA GLU A 223 -2.90 -1.20 -22.30
C GLU A 223 -3.38 -2.63 -22.54
N VAL A 224 -3.74 -2.92 -23.79
CA VAL A 224 -3.95 -4.28 -24.28
C VAL A 224 -2.73 -4.67 -25.11
N SER A 225 -2.03 -5.72 -24.70
CA SER A 225 -0.85 -6.19 -25.42
C SER A 225 -0.68 -7.71 -25.31
N PHE A 226 0.07 -8.30 -26.25
CA PHE A 226 0.60 -9.64 -26.08
C PHE A 226 1.92 -9.55 -25.31
N ASP A 227 1.96 -10.19 -24.15
CA ASP A 227 3.16 -10.15 -23.30
C ASP A 227 4.08 -11.35 -23.60
N SER A 228 5.34 -11.03 -23.93
CA SER A 228 6.34 -12.03 -24.32
C SER A 228 6.84 -12.90 -23.18
N LEU A 229 6.74 -12.43 -21.91
CA LEU A 229 7.17 -13.21 -20.75
C LEU A 229 6.10 -14.22 -20.33
N THR A 230 4.85 -13.79 -20.28
CA THR A 230 3.72 -14.67 -19.95
C THR A 230 3.25 -15.53 -21.13
N GLN A 231 3.61 -15.17 -22.38
CA GLN A 231 3.10 -15.79 -23.62
C GLN A 231 1.58 -15.75 -23.72
N GLN A 232 0.95 -14.67 -23.20
CA GLN A 232 -0.48 -14.45 -23.17
C GLN A 232 -0.85 -13.02 -23.58
N TRP A 233 -2.10 -12.83 -23.97
CA TRP A 233 -2.71 -11.53 -24.05
C TRP A 233 -2.96 -11.00 -22.65
N THR A 234 -2.74 -9.71 -22.47
CA THR A 234 -2.94 -9.00 -21.21
C THR A 234 -3.81 -7.78 -21.43
N GLY A 235 -4.67 -7.52 -20.46
CA GLY A 235 -5.47 -6.30 -20.35
C GLY A 235 -5.10 -5.47 -19.14
N PRO A 236 -5.71 -4.29 -18.97
CA PRO A 236 -5.36 -3.38 -17.91
C PRO A 236 -5.64 -3.97 -16.52
N PHE A 237 -4.69 -3.74 -15.61
CA PHE A 237 -4.90 -3.84 -14.17
C PHE A 237 -4.98 -2.42 -13.63
N PHE A 238 -6.15 -2.00 -13.15
CA PHE A 238 -6.40 -0.58 -12.86
C PHE A 238 -5.48 -0.02 -11.76
N MET A 239 -5.00 -0.86 -10.83
CA MET A 239 -4.08 -0.44 -9.76
C MET A 239 -2.66 -0.20 -10.26
N ALA A 240 -2.30 -0.66 -11.46
CA ALA A 240 -1.00 -0.43 -12.09
C ALA A 240 -0.64 1.06 -12.13
N MET A 241 -1.64 1.94 -12.31
CA MET A 241 -1.46 3.40 -12.33
C MET A 241 -0.84 3.94 -11.03
N PHE A 242 -0.93 3.19 -9.95
CA PHE A 242 -0.36 3.55 -8.66
C PHE A 242 0.81 2.63 -8.28
N ASN A 243 0.61 1.33 -8.32
CA ASN A 243 1.58 0.33 -7.85
C ASN A 243 2.94 0.43 -8.54
N THR A 244 2.93 0.66 -9.86
CA THR A 244 4.17 0.79 -10.63
C THR A 244 5.06 1.92 -10.13
N ARG A 245 4.48 2.99 -9.54
CA ARG A 245 5.22 4.10 -8.91
C ARG A 245 5.88 3.66 -7.60
N ILE A 246 5.19 2.83 -6.81
CA ILE A 246 5.74 2.28 -5.56
C ILE A 246 6.94 1.38 -5.87
N VAL A 247 6.80 0.43 -6.79
CA VAL A 247 7.89 -0.48 -7.18
C VAL A 247 9.09 0.28 -7.76
N ARG A 248 8.86 1.29 -8.60
CA ARG A 248 9.96 2.13 -9.13
C ARG A 248 10.62 2.93 -8.02
N ARG A 249 9.86 3.44 -7.04
CA ARG A 249 10.44 4.08 -5.86
C ARG A 249 11.29 3.11 -5.06
N SER A 250 10.84 1.88 -4.85
CA SER A 250 11.63 0.84 -4.17
C SER A 250 12.94 0.58 -4.90
N ASN A 251 12.90 0.48 -6.24
CA ASN A 251 14.10 0.31 -7.05
C ASN A 251 15.07 1.49 -6.89
N THR A 252 14.58 2.73 -6.96
CA THR A 252 15.42 3.92 -6.79
C THR A 252 16.03 3.99 -5.39
N LEU A 253 15.24 3.78 -4.35
CA LEU A 253 15.71 3.82 -2.95
C LEU A 253 16.69 2.70 -2.60
N SER A 254 16.64 1.56 -3.30
CA SER A 254 17.60 0.47 -3.17
C SER A 254 18.83 0.61 -4.09
N GLY A 255 19.07 1.79 -4.65
CA GLY A 255 20.19 2.03 -5.56
C GLY A 255 20.08 1.28 -6.89
N TYR A 256 18.84 1.13 -7.40
CA TYR A 256 18.50 0.40 -8.62
C TYR A 256 18.85 -1.10 -8.59
N ALA A 257 18.72 -1.71 -7.41
CA ALA A 257 19.01 -3.14 -7.23
C ALA A 257 18.23 -4.06 -8.17
N TYR A 258 17.00 -3.66 -8.54
CA TYR A 258 16.16 -4.42 -9.46
C TYR A 258 16.59 -4.24 -10.94
N GLY A 259 17.37 -3.21 -11.25
CA GLY A 259 17.87 -2.85 -12.56
C GLY A 259 17.75 -1.35 -12.83
N ASP A 260 18.83 -0.76 -13.38
CA ASP A 260 18.92 0.68 -13.69
C ASP A 260 18.05 1.09 -14.88
N LYS A 261 17.74 0.13 -15.78
CA LYS A 261 16.87 0.31 -16.95
C LYS A 261 15.67 -0.65 -16.93
N LEU A 262 15.12 -0.88 -15.75
CA LEU A 262 13.99 -1.80 -15.56
C LEU A 262 12.70 -1.29 -16.19
N HIS A 263 12.19 -2.00 -17.18
CA HIS A 263 10.81 -1.87 -17.65
C HIS A 263 9.87 -2.70 -16.76
N TYR A 264 9.22 -2.06 -15.80
CA TYR A 264 8.25 -2.69 -14.91
C TYR A 264 6.82 -2.36 -15.33
N ARG A 265 5.97 -3.39 -15.46
CA ARG A 265 4.54 -3.23 -15.77
C ARG A 265 3.68 -4.21 -14.98
N GLU A 266 2.41 -3.85 -14.83
CA GLU A 266 1.39 -4.71 -14.22
C GLU A 266 0.21 -4.89 -15.16
N ALA A 267 -0.30 -6.11 -15.28
CA ALA A 267 -1.40 -6.41 -16.18
C ALA A 267 -2.20 -7.64 -15.73
N MET A 268 -3.44 -7.75 -16.13
CA MET A 268 -4.25 -8.96 -15.97
C MET A 268 -4.09 -9.89 -17.17
N THR A 269 -3.83 -11.17 -16.93
CA THR A 269 -3.77 -12.16 -18.00
C THR A 269 -5.18 -12.50 -18.51
N THR A 270 -5.33 -12.65 -19.83
CA THR A 270 -6.63 -12.97 -20.47
C THR A 270 -6.58 -14.23 -21.31
N GLY A 271 -5.40 -14.88 -21.39
CA GLY A 271 -5.18 -16.14 -22.11
C GLY A 271 -4.51 -15.97 -23.47
N LYS A 272 -4.42 -17.08 -24.21
CA LYS A 272 -3.71 -17.16 -25.50
C LYS A 272 -4.64 -16.96 -26.70
N GLY A 273 -4.05 -16.69 -27.85
CA GLY A 273 -4.73 -16.65 -29.14
C GLY A 273 -5.81 -15.57 -29.29
N LEU A 274 -6.70 -15.75 -30.25
CA LEU A 274 -7.76 -14.77 -30.58
C LEU A 274 -8.72 -14.55 -29.39
N LEU A 275 -9.09 -15.60 -28.68
CA LEU A 275 -10.00 -15.49 -27.54
C LEU A 275 -9.36 -14.67 -26.42
N GLY A 276 -8.06 -14.87 -26.12
CA GLY A 276 -7.31 -14.04 -25.17
C GLY A 276 -7.32 -12.56 -25.57
N ARG A 277 -7.08 -12.28 -26.86
CA ARG A 277 -7.14 -10.90 -27.39
C ARG A 277 -8.52 -10.26 -27.21
N ILE A 278 -9.59 -10.98 -27.54
CA ILE A 278 -10.96 -10.47 -27.38
C ILE A 278 -11.24 -10.16 -25.90
N LYS A 279 -10.88 -11.07 -24.98
CA LYS A 279 -11.05 -10.86 -23.54
C LYS A 279 -10.26 -9.64 -23.04
N ALA A 280 -9.03 -9.41 -23.55
CA ALA A 280 -8.22 -8.26 -23.18
C ALA A 280 -8.87 -6.93 -23.58
N HIS A 281 -9.42 -6.84 -24.79
CA HIS A 281 -10.17 -5.65 -25.23
C HIS A 281 -11.48 -5.46 -24.46
N ALA A 282 -12.19 -6.53 -24.13
CA ALA A 282 -13.39 -6.47 -23.30
C ALA A 282 -13.04 -5.95 -21.89
N LEU A 283 -11.96 -6.45 -21.31
CA LEU A 283 -11.47 -5.96 -20.01
C LEU A 283 -11.10 -4.48 -20.05
N PHE A 284 -10.44 -4.04 -21.12
CA PHE A 284 -10.14 -2.61 -21.31
C PHE A 284 -11.41 -1.76 -21.35
N ALA A 285 -12.42 -2.19 -22.11
CA ALA A 285 -13.70 -1.48 -22.20
C ALA A 285 -14.41 -1.41 -20.84
N VAL A 286 -14.43 -2.52 -20.08
CA VAL A 286 -15.01 -2.58 -18.74
C VAL A 286 -14.26 -1.66 -17.78
N THR A 287 -12.93 -1.64 -17.82
CA THR A 287 -12.10 -0.76 -16.99
C THR A 287 -12.36 0.72 -17.30
N ALA A 288 -12.40 1.09 -18.60
CA ALA A 288 -12.69 2.45 -19.04
C ALA A 288 -14.09 2.90 -18.60
N LEU A 289 -15.10 2.03 -18.75
CA LEU A 289 -16.46 2.31 -18.27
C LEU A 289 -16.50 2.46 -16.74
N GLY A 290 -15.79 1.60 -16.01
CA GLY A 290 -15.67 1.69 -14.55
C GLY A 290 -15.11 3.04 -14.10
N PHE A 291 -14.05 3.53 -14.73
CA PHE A 291 -13.52 4.88 -14.48
C PHE A 291 -14.55 5.98 -14.76
N ALA A 292 -15.27 5.89 -15.89
CA ALA A 292 -16.30 6.86 -16.22
C ALA A 292 -17.43 6.89 -15.17
N VAL A 293 -17.85 5.72 -14.68
CA VAL A 293 -18.86 5.60 -13.59
C VAL A 293 -18.34 6.19 -12.30
N VAL A 294 -17.11 5.85 -11.88
CA VAL A 294 -16.47 6.39 -10.66
C VAL A 294 -16.39 7.92 -10.71
N MET A 295 -16.02 8.50 -11.85
CA MET A 295 -15.90 9.95 -12.00
C MET A 295 -17.23 10.68 -12.14
N ASN A 296 -18.30 10.01 -12.51
CA ASN A 296 -19.64 10.61 -12.66
C ASN A 296 -20.38 10.63 -11.31
N LYS A 297 -20.54 11.83 -10.72
CA LYS A 297 -21.22 12.01 -9.42
C LYS A 297 -22.64 11.42 -9.35
N ARG A 298 -23.37 11.38 -10.49
CA ARG A 298 -24.76 10.84 -10.50
C ARG A 298 -24.77 9.31 -10.47
N LEU A 299 -23.83 8.67 -11.16
CA LEU A 299 -23.72 7.21 -11.20
C LEU A 299 -23.05 6.65 -9.96
N ALA A 300 -22.18 7.43 -9.38
CA ALA A 300 -21.43 7.09 -8.18
C ALA A 300 -22.27 6.74 -6.95
N ARG A 301 -23.54 7.20 -6.89
CA ARG A 301 -24.48 6.86 -5.80
C ARG A 301 -24.82 5.38 -5.71
N PHE A 302 -24.55 4.61 -6.77
CA PHE A 302 -24.78 3.16 -6.82
C PHE A 302 -23.52 2.34 -6.48
N LEU A 303 -22.40 3.00 -6.25
CA LEU A 303 -21.14 2.35 -5.86
C LEU A 303 -21.09 2.17 -4.33
N PRO A 304 -20.26 1.23 -3.83
CA PRO A 304 -20.05 1.04 -2.39
C PRO A 304 -19.65 2.35 -1.71
N LYS A 305 -20.19 2.61 -0.52
CA LYS A 305 -19.85 3.78 0.28
C LYS A 305 -18.69 3.50 1.22
N PRO A 306 -17.95 4.54 1.64
CA PRO A 306 -16.95 4.39 2.71
C PRO A 306 -17.58 3.79 3.97
N GLY A 307 -16.90 2.83 4.57
CA GLY A 307 -17.39 2.11 5.75
C GLY A 307 -18.28 0.91 5.45
N GLU A 308 -18.69 0.70 4.20
CA GLU A 308 -19.34 -0.52 3.73
C GLU A 308 -18.26 -1.52 3.24
N GLY A 309 -18.41 -2.78 3.62
CA GLY A 309 -17.53 -3.88 3.20
C GLY A 309 -18.32 -5.12 2.79
N PRO A 310 -17.66 -6.11 2.20
CA PRO A 310 -18.31 -7.35 1.82
C PRO A 310 -18.80 -8.12 3.03
N LYS A 311 -19.90 -8.87 2.86
CA LYS A 311 -20.47 -9.72 3.93
C LYS A 311 -19.62 -10.95 4.21
N LYS A 312 -18.80 -11.40 3.24
CA LYS A 312 -17.98 -12.59 3.30
C LYS A 312 -16.51 -12.21 3.08
N LEU A 313 -15.78 -12.10 4.16
CA LEU A 313 -14.36 -11.72 4.15
C LEU A 313 -13.41 -12.90 3.87
N ASP A 314 -13.87 -14.11 4.12
CA ASP A 314 -13.08 -15.32 3.97
C ASP A 314 -13.12 -15.89 2.54
N ASP A 315 -14.10 -15.46 1.73
CA ASP A 315 -14.22 -15.90 0.35
C ASP A 315 -13.24 -15.11 -0.56
N GLY A 316 -12.79 -15.74 -1.64
CA GLY A 316 -11.94 -15.11 -2.65
C GLY A 316 -10.45 -15.28 -2.41
N GLY A 317 -9.68 -14.38 -3.00
CA GLY A 317 -8.23 -14.39 -2.95
C GLY A 317 -7.60 -13.83 -4.21
N PHE A 318 -6.30 -13.98 -4.33
CA PHE A 318 -5.56 -13.59 -5.52
C PHE A 318 -4.40 -14.54 -5.81
N ARG A 319 -3.99 -14.58 -7.10
CA ARG A 319 -2.75 -15.14 -7.60
C ARG A 319 -2.10 -14.13 -8.52
N ILE A 320 -0.90 -13.72 -8.18
CA ILE A 320 -0.10 -12.74 -8.91
C ILE A 320 1.28 -13.35 -9.14
N THR A 321 1.74 -13.38 -10.41
CA THR A 321 3.07 -13.89 -10.74
C THR A 321 3.93 -12.77 -11.35
N HIS A 322 5.12 -12.59 -10.82
CA HIS A 322 6.13 -11.69 -11.36
C HIS A 322 7.03 -12.49 -12.31
N TYR A 323 7.00 -12.14 -13.59
CA TYR A 323 7.87 -12.71 -14.63
C TYR A 323 8.97 -11.70 -14.96
N GLY A 324 10.21 -12.05 -14.69
CA GLY A 324 11.37 -11.18 -14.89
C GLY A 324 12.32 -11.71 -15.94
N LEU A 325 12.70 -10.86 -16.92
CA LEU A 325 13.83 -11.08 -17.83
C LEU A 325 15.06 -10.43 -17.22
N SER A 326 16.04 -11.21 -16.81
CA SER A 326 17.28 -10.67 -16.25
C SER A 326 18.08 -9.92 -17.31
N THR A 327 19.02 -9.11 -16.88
CA THR A 327 19.96 -8.42 -17.78
C THR A 327 20.90 -9.39 -18.52
N THR A 328 21.00 -10.64 -18.05
CA THR A 328 21.76 -11.73 -18.70
C THR A 328 20.93 -12.58 -19.66
N GLY A 329 19.60 -12.29 -19.78
CA GLY A 329 18.69 -12.99 -20.69
C GLY A 329 17.96 -14.19 -20.09
N ALA A 330 18.20 -14.54 -18.82
CA ALA A 330 17.44 -15.60 -18.14
C ALA A 330 16.05 -15.10 -17.71
N VAL A 331 15.07 -16.00 -17.74
CA VAL A 331 13.71 -15.73 -17.25
C VAL A 331 13.54 -16.34 -15.86
N HIS A 332 13.08 -15.53 -14.92
CA HIS A 332 12.78 -15.93 -13.56
C HIS A 332 11.30 -15.62 -13.26
N SER A 333 10.71 -16.34 -12.31
CA SER A 333 9.37 -16.01 -11.86
C SER A 333 9.17 -16.34 -10.39
N THR A 334 8.31 -15.57 -9.73
CA THR A 334 7.81 -15.83 -8.38
C THR A 334 6.32 -15.55 -8.33
N THR A 335 5.60 -16.30 -7.49
CA THR A 335 4.15 -16.17 -7.36
C THR A 335 3.78 -15.73 -5.95
N VAL A 336 2.86 -14.78 -5.85
CA VAL A 336 2.27 -14.30 -4.61
C VAL A 336 0.81 -14.71 -4.58
N THR A 337 0.39 -15.38 -3.52
CA THR A 337 -1.01 -15.79 -3.33
C THR A 337 -1.49 -15.50 -1.92
N ALA A 338 -2.79 -15.22 -1.79
CA ALA A 338 -3.47 -15.24 -0.50
C ALA A 338 -4.92 -15.69 -0.69
N HIS A 339 -5.52 -16.20 0.38
CA HIS A 339 -6.93 -16.56 0.47
C HIS A 339 -7.68 -15.55 1.33
N GLY A 340 -8.95 -15.29 1.00
CA GLY A 340 -9.79 -14.28 1.63
C GLY A 340 -9.86 -13.00 0.80
N ASP A 341 -10.77 -12.08 1.17
CA ASP A 341 -10.97 -10.82 0.44
C ASP A 341 -9.71 -9.96 0.43
N PRO A 342 -9.14 -9.65 -0.74
CA PRO A 342 -7.88 -8.91 -0.84
C PRO A 342 -7.96 -7.48 -0.31
N GLY A 343 -9.11 -6.80 -0.56
CA GLY A 343 -9.28 -5.39 -0.23
C GLY A 343 -9.52 -5.11 1.25
N TYR A 344 -9.89 -6.13 2.03
CA TYR A 344 -10.26 -5.96 3.44
C TYR A 344 -9.51 -6.92 4.37
N ARG A 345 -9.81 -8.23 4.31
CA ARG A 345 -9.19 -9.20 5.22
C ARG A 345 -7.69 -9.28 5.05
N VAL A 346 -7.24 -9.49 3.80
CA VAL A 346 -5.80 -9.63 3.52
C VAL A 346 -5.09 -8.29 3.70
N THR A 347 -5.73 -7.18 3.32
CA THR A 347 -5.21 -5.82 3.57
C THR A 347 -5.03 -5.54 5.06
N SER A 348 -5.99 -5.94 5.91
CA SER A 348 -5.88 -5.71 7.37
C SER A 348 -4.72 -6.50 7.98
N MET A 349 -4.46 -7.70 7.51
CA MET A 349 -3.29 -8.49 7.89
C MET A 349 -1.99 -7.85 7.40
N MET A 350 -1.90 -7.46 6.12
CA MET A 350 -0.72 -6.77 5.57
C MET A 350 -0.38 -5.51 6.37
N LEU A 351 -1.38 -4.68 6.64
CA LEU A 351 -1.22 -3.43 7.38
C LEU A 351 -0.81 -3.68 8.84
N GLY A 352 -1.40 -4.68 9.48
CA GLY A 352 -1.05 -5.12 10.83
C GLY A 352 0.40 -5.59 10.91
N GLU A 353 0.80 -6.52 10.03
CA GLU A 353 2.17 -7.06 10.02
C GLU A 353 3.22 -5.99 9.70
N ALA A 354 2.92 -5.03 8.83
CA ALA A 354 3.83 -3.90 8.59
C ALA A 354 4.09 -3.09 9.87
N ALA A 355 3.05 -2.86 10.68
CA ALA A 355 3.20 -2.18 11.95
C ALA A 355 3.92 -3.04 13.00
N VAL A 356 3.65 -4.34 13.05
CA VAL A 356 4.33 -5.28 13.97
C VAL A 356 5.83 -5.32 13.70
N VAL A 357 6.24 -5.43 12.42
CA VAL A 357 7.65 -5.41 12.03
C VAL A 357 8.32 -4.11 12.46
N LEU A 358 7.68 -2.94 12.29
CA LEU A 358 8.22 -1.66 12.76
C LEU A 358 8.25 -1.55 14.30
N ALA A 359 7.28 -2.12 15.00
CA ALA A 359 7.21 -2.04 16.46
C ALA A 359 8.21 -2.94 17.17
N THR A 360 8.53 -4.08 16.55
CA THR A 360 9.42 -5.11 17.12
C THR A 360 10.86 -5.03 16.61
N GLU A 361 11.07 -4.37 15.48
CA GLU A 361 12.38 -4.19 14.82
C GLU A 361 13.22 -5.49 14.77
N PRO A 362 12.71 -6.56 14.16
CA PRO A 362 13.43 -7.82 14.10
C PRO A 362 14.74 -7.70 13.32
N ALA A 363 15.68 -8.59 13.60
CA ALA A 363 16.95 -8.65 12.86
C ALA A 363 16.70 -8.87 11.36
N GLY A 364 17.54 -8.27 10.52
CA GLY A 364 17.43 -8.38 9.06
C GLY A 364 16.54 -7.32 8.40
N MET A 365 16.01 -6.35 9.15
CA MET A 365 15.40 -5.16 8.55
C MET A 365 16.42 -4.37 7.72
N PRO A 366 15.96 -3.67 6.66
CA PRO A 366 16.83 -2.76 5.91
C PRO A 366 17.44 -1.67 6.81
N GLU A 367 18.74 -1.43 6.64
CA GLU A 367 19.49 -0.40 7.36
C GLU A 367 19.17 0.99 6.80
N VAL A 368 18.02 1.55 7.19
CA VAL A 368 17.59 2.90 6.83
C VAL A 368 17.33 3.72 8.09
N SER A 369 17.87 4.93 8.13
CA SER A 369 17.73 5.83 9.31
C SER A 369 16.30 6.31 9.53
N GLY A 370 15.45 6.29 8.51
CA GLY A 370 14.08 6.83 8.48
C GLY A 370 13.77 7.41 7.12
N GLY A 371 12.67 8.12 6.98
CA GLY A 371 12.24 8.74 5.73
C GLY A 371 10.85 8.33 5.29
N ILE A 372 10.42 8.86 4.14
CA ILE A 372 9.22 8.39 3.45
C ILE A 372 9.64 7.19 2.60
N LEU A 373 9.17 6.00 2.96
CA LEU A 373 9.66 4.72 2.44
C LEU A 373 8.53 3.92 1.77
N THR A 374 8.88 2.78 1.21
CA THR A 374 7.96 1.77 0.67
C THR A 374 8.01 0.51 1.52
N PRO A 375 7.04 -0.41 1.42
CA PRO A 375 7.09 -1.67 2.17
C PRO A 375 8.40 -2.43 1.99
N ALA A 376 8.89 -2.59 0.77
CA ALA A 376 10.13 -3.31 0.49
C ALA A 376 11.36 -2.62 1.11
N THR A 377 11.45 -1.29 1.03
CA THR A 377 12.65 -0.55 1.47
C THR A 377 12.68 -0.27 2.97
N ALA A 378 11.53 -0.30 3.65
CA ALA A 378 11.43 -0.10 5.09
C ALA A 378 11.49 -1.40 5.88
N LEU A 379 10.86 -2.46 5.37
CA LEU A 379 10.54 -3.66 6.13
C LEU A 379 11.30 -4.91 5.63
N GLY A 380 11.58 -5.01 4.32
CA GLY A 380 12.42 -6.04 3.72
C GLY A 380 12.02 -7.48 4.01
N ALA A 381 13.02 -8.34 4.24
CA ALA A 381 12.84 -9.77 4.47
C ALA A 381 11.98 -10.11 5.70
N PRO A 382 12.11 -9.44 6.86
CA PRO A 382 11.23 -9.71 8.00
C PRO A 382 9.73 -9.54 7.69
N TYR A 383 9.38 -8.57 6.85
CA TYR A 383 7.98 -8.41 6.44
C TYR A 383 7.52 -9.54 5.50
N LEU A 384 8.39 -9.97 4.59
CA LEU A 384 8.11 -11.12 3.74
C LEU A 384 7.85 -12.38 4.58
N GLU A 385 8.65 -12.61 5.61
CA GLU A 385 8.50 -13.72 6.55
C GLU A 385 7.20 -13.62 7.35
N ALA A 386 6.88 -12.44 7.88
CA ALA A 386 5.64 -12.18 8.60
C ALA A 386 4.40 -12.44 7.72
N LEU A 387 4.39 -11.93 6.49
CA LEU A 387 3.32 -12.17 5.53
C LEU A 387 3.15 -13.67 5.21
N ASN A 388 4.27 -14.40 5.04
CA ASN A 388 4.24 -15.84 4.81
C ASN A 388 3.69 -16.63 6.02
N ALA A 389 4.01 -16.20 7.23
CA ALA A 389 3.50 -16.81 8.46
C ALA A 389 1.98 -16.61 8.62
N HIS A 390 1.44 -15.50 8.13
CA HIS A 390 0.07 -15.08 8.36
C HIS A 390 -0.87 -15.19 7.14
N GLY A 391 -0.53 -16.03 6.16
CA GLY A 391 -1.50 -16.46 5.15
C GLY A 391 -1.26 -15.98 3.73
N MET A 392 -0.27 -15.13 3.47
CA MET A 392 0.28 -14.97 2.13
C MET A 392 1.29 -16.07 1.84
N LYS A 393 1.52 -16.34 0.57
CA LYS A 393 2.59 -17.27 0.13
C LYS A 393 3.36 -16.63 -1.01
N PHE A 394 4.68 -16.59 -0.84
CA PHE A 394 5.64 -16.17 -1.86
C PHE A 394 6.45 -17.41 -2.27
N THR A 395 6.31 -17.85 -3.53
CA THR A 395 6.90 -19.09 -4.05
C THR A 395 7.61 -18.89 -5.38
#